data_c7a09a25790354f5debecae85c2e2ca0
#
_entry.id   c7a09a25790354f5debecae85c2e2ca0
#
_cell.length_a   1.000
_cell.length_b   1.000
_cell.length_c   1.000
_cell.angle_alpha   90.00
_cell.angle_beta   90.00
_cell.angle_gamma   90.00
#
_symmetry.space_group_name_H-M   'P 1'
#
loop_
_entity.id
_entity.type
_entity.pdbx_description
1 polymer ?
#
loop_
_entity_poly.entity_id
_entity_poly.type
_entity_poly.pdbx_seq_one_letter_code
_entity_poly.pdbx_strand_id
1 'polypeptide(L)'
;MEKFGYEKRDLLKKAVVAVRQEEKQAGTEFKDALTRLKEMYAFQGGDLEKAYNKLKSDYDGCDSQAKDVRKRIKDMDQVATDLFAEWDKEIGTMQNSGLASDSRRKLSETKSRFAGLSSNLHSAEATMEPVLTSLRDHVLYLKHNLNASAIGSLRNEGANIQLSIDRLIIQMNGSIAEADAFLKTLN
;
A
#
# COMPACT_ATOMS: atom_id res chain seq x y z
N MET A 1 35.24 7.70 -1.86
CA MET A 1 34.59 6.43 -2.22
C MET A 1 33.63 5.89 -1.15
N GLU A 2 33.65 6.37 0.07
CA GLU A 2 32.77 5.91 1.17
C GLU A 2 31.32 6.49 1.16
N LYS A 3 31.05 7.50 0.35
CA LYS A 3 29.74 8.16 0.32
C LYS A 3 28.62 7.38 -0.40
N PHE A 4 28.93 6.61 -1.43
CA PHE A 4 27.91 6.02 -2.31
C PHE A 4 27.09 4.90 -1.66
N GLY A 5 27.69 3.95 -0.98
CA GLY A 5 26.96 2.86 -0.32
C GLY A 5 26.09 3.36 0.84
N TYR A 6 26.57 4.34 1.58
CA TYR A 6 25.80 4.98 2.65
C TYR A 6 24.62 5.77 2.09
N GLU A 7 24.82 6.51 1.01
CA GLU A 7 23.76 7.27 0.34
C GLU A 7 22.66 6.36 -0.22
N LYS A 8 23.01 5.22 -0.83
CA LYS A 8 21.99 4.26 -1.34
C LYS A 8 21.23 3.55 -0.24
N ARG A 9 21.89 3.26 0.88
CA ARG A 9 21.23 2.71 2.07
C ARG A 9 20.23 3.69 2.67
N ASP A 10 20.58 4.98 2.72
CA ASP A 10 19.68 6.05 3.14
C ASP A 10 18.54 6.26 2.15
N LEU A 11 18.80 6.11 0.85
CA LEU A 11 17.74 6.13 -0.17
C LEU A 11 16.75 4.98 0.02
N LEU A 12 17.24 3.78 0.35
CA LEU A 12 16.36 2.65 0.65
C LEU A 12 15.51 2.90 1.89
N LYS A 13 16.10 3.43 2.96
CA LYS A 13 15.35 3.83 4.17
C LYS A 13 14.24 4.83 3.82
N LYS A 14 14.56 5.87 3.07
CA LYS A 14 13.59 6.88 2.62
C LYS A 14 12.49 6.28 1.76
N ALA A 15 12.84 5.38 0.85
CA ALA A 15 11.87 4.71 -0.01
C ALA A 15 10.91 3.82 0.79
N VAL A 16 11.39 3.07 1.77
CA VAL A 16 10.55 2.25 2.67
C VAL A 16 9.63 3.15 3.52
N VAL A 17 10.15 4.24 4.07
CA VAL A 17 9.35 5.22 4.82
C VAL A 17 8.25 5.82 3.94
N ALA A 18 8.56 6.13 2.68
CA ALA A 18 7.58 6.67 1.73
C ALA A 18 6.45 5.67 1.44
N VAL A 19 6.75 4.39 1.20
CA VAL A 19 5.73 3.34 1.03
C VAL A 19 4.87 3.21 2.27
N ARG A 20 5.48 3.13 3.45
CA ARG A 20 4.76 3.05 4.72
C ARG A 20 3.79 4.22 4.90
N GLN A 21 4.22 5.43 4.58
CA GLN A 21 3.39 6.62 4.68
C GLN A 21 2.21 6.58 3.71
N GLU A 22 2.42 6.18 2.47
CA GLU A 22 1.36 6.05 1.47
C GLU A 22 0.36 4.94 1.85
N GLU A 23 0.82 3.81 2.43
CA GLU A 23 -0.09 2.78 2.92
C GLU A 23 -0.94 3.24 4.11
N LYS A 24 -0.38 4.01 5.03
CA LYS A 24 -1.16 4.61 6.13
C LYS A 24 -2.24 5.55 5.59
N GLN A 25 -1.89 6.37 4.62
CA GLN A 25 -2.85 7.27 3.97
C GLN A 25 -3.92 6.49 3.22
N ALA A 26 -3.55 5.45 2.48
CA ALA A 26 -4.50 4.57 1.80
C ALA A 26 -5.47 3.90 2.78
N GLY A 27 -4.98 3.42 3.92
CA GLY A 27 -5.82 2.86 4.98
C GLY A 27 -6.88 3.84 5.47
N THR A 28 -6.53 5.11 5.63
CA THR A 28 -7.47 6.19 5.99
C THR A 28 -8.50 6.41 4.89
N GLU A 29 -8.10 6.51 3.64
CA GLU A 29 -9.01 6.71 2.50
C GLU A 29 -10.03 5.56 2.36
N PHE A 30 -9.59 4.30 2.48
CA PHE A 30 -10.49 3.15 2.43
C PHE A 30 -11.46 3.09 3.62
N LYS A 31 -11.02 3.47 4.82
CA LYS A 31 -11.91 3.59 6.00
C LYS A 31 -12.96 4.68 5.79
N ASP A 32 -12.59 5.82 5.24
CA ASP A 32 -13.51 6.91 4.93
C ASP A 32 -14.55 6.48 3.87
N ALA A 33 -14.12 5.78 2.82
CA ALA A 33 -15.03 5.22 1.82
C ALA A 33 -16.03 4.24 2.43
N LEU A 34 -15.58 3.38 3.35
CA LEU A 34 -16.46 2.45 4.08
C LEU A 34 -17.49 3.21 4.93
N THR A 35 -17.08 4.29 5.60
CA THR A 35 -17.97 5.14 6.38
C THR A 35 -19.04 5.77 5.49
N ARG A 36 -18.67 6.27 4.30
CA ARG A 36 -19.64 6.84 3.33
C ARG A 36 -20.61 5.79 2.81
N LEU A 37 -20.15 4.58 2.54
CA LEU A 37 -21.02 3.47 2.16
C LEU A 37 -22.06 3.17 3.25
N LYS A 38 -21.64 3.07 4.51
CA LYS A 38 -22.54 2.83 5.65
C LYS A 38 -23.57 3.94 5.80
N GLU A 39 -23.16 5.19 5.67
CA GLU A 39 -24.07 6.35 5.68
C GLU A 39 -25.09 6.25 4.52
N MET A 40 -24.64 5.84 3.33
CA MET A 40 -25.51 5.65 2.17
C MET A 40 -26.54 4.55 2.40
N TYR A 41 -26.12 3.41 2.98
CA TYR A 41 -27.04 2.31 3.29
C TYR A 41 -28.07 2.64 4.39
N ALA A 42 -27.69 3.51 5.31
CA ALA A 42 -28.57 4.00 6.39
C ALA A 42 -29.43 5.20 5.97
N PHE A 43 -29.33 5.64 4.73
CA PHE A 43 -30.02 6.83 4.22
C PHE A 43 -31.56 6.61 4.27
N GLN A 44 -32.27 7.52 4.95
CA GLN A 44 -33.72 7.46 5.12
C GLN A 44 -34.42 8.76 4.69
N GLY A 45 -33.71 9.62 4.00
CA GLY A 45 -34.23 10.91 3.54
C GLY A 45 -33.17 12.01 3.62
N GLY A 46 -33.32 13.03 2.79
CA GLY A 46 -32.35 14.12 2.69
C GLY A 46 -31.76 14.25 1.28
N ASP A 47 -30.61 14.87 1.17
CA ASP A 47 -29.95 15.14 -0.10
C ASP A 47 -29.11 13.93 -0.54
N LEU A 48 -29.72 13.05 -1.34
CA LEU A 48 -29.09 11.84 -1.89
C LEU A 48 -27.97 12.18 -2.87
N GLU A 49 -28.10 13.25 -3.63
CA GLU A 49 -27.04 13.73 -4.53
C GLU A 49 -25.78 14.13 -3.75
N LYS A 50 -25.94 14.82 -2.63
CA LYS A 50 -24.83 15.18 -1.75
C LYS A 50 -24.14 13.94 -1.17
N ALA A 51 -24.89 12.94 -0.74
CA ALA A 51 -24.36 11.68 -0.24
C ALA A 51 -23.59 10.92 -1.34
N TYR A 52 -24.13 10.88 -2.55
CA TYR A 52 -23.45 10.32 -3.73
C TYR A 52 -22.14 11.05 -4.03
N ASN A 53 -22.13 12.37 -4.04
CA ASN A 53 -20.93 13.16 -4.34
C ASN A 53 -19.81 12.92 -3.31
N LYS A 54 -20.17 12.74 -2.04
CA LYS A 54 -19.20 12.37 -0.99
C LYS A 54 -18.60 10.98 -1.23
N LEU A 55 -19.43 9.99 -1.53
CA LEU A 55 -18.96 8.63 -1.83
C LEU A 55 -18.06 8.62 -3.06
N LYS A 56 -18.44 9.34 -4.12
CA LYS A 56 -17.62 9.46 -5.32
C LYS A 56 -16.27 10.10 -5.03
N SER A 57 -16.24 11.15 -4.23
CA SER A 57 -15.01 11.83 -3.83
C SER A 57 -14.09 10.90 -3.04
N ASP A 58 -14.62 10.12 -2.10
CA ASP A 58 -13.85 9.17 -1.32
C ASP A 58 -13.34 7.99 -2.19
N TYR A 59 -14.13 7.54 -3.17
CA TYR A 59 -13.66 6.57 -4.16
C TYR A 59 -12.50 7.12 -5.00
N ASP A 60 -12.63 8.33 -5.51
CA ASP A 60 -11.57 8.99 -6.30
C ASP A 60 -10.28 9.13 -5.46
N GLY A 61 -10.40 9.43 -4.16
CA GLY A 61 -9.31 9.46 -3.22
C GLY A 61 -8.63 8.09 -3.05
N CYS A 62 -9.41 7.02 -2.89
CA CYS A 62 -8.89 5.65 -2.80
C CYS A 62 -8.16 5.23 -4.08
N ASP A 63 -8.71 5.53 -5.26
CA ASP A 63 -8.09 5.19 -6.54
C ASP A 63 -6.76 5.92 -6.73
N SER A 64 -6.74 7.23 -6.43
CA SER A 64 -5.51 8.03 -6.48
C SER A 64 -4.45 7.51 -5.51
N GLN A 65 -4.85 7.21 -4.27
CA GLN A 65 -3.93 6.74 -3.24
C GLN A 65 -3.36 5.35 -3.56
N ALA A 66 -4.15 4.45 -4.15
CA ALA A 66 -3.67 3.14 -4.60
C ALA A 66 -2.59 3.27 -5.70
N LYS A 67 -2.74 4.24 -6.60
CA LYS A 67 -1.72 4.56 -7.62
C LYS A 67 -0.43 5.07 -6.97
N ASP A 68 -0.53 5.91 -5.95
CA ASP A 68 0.63 6.41 -5.22
C ASP A 68 1.36 5.30 -4.46
N VAL A 69 0.63 4.41 -3.79
CA VAL A 69 1.22 3.21 -3.15
C VAL A 69 1.97 2.36 -4.17
N ARG A 70 1.35 2.04 -5.29
CA ARG A 70 1.96 1.25 -6.38
C ARG A 70 3.25 1.88 -6.89
N LYS A 71 3.24 3.18 -7.10
CA LYS A 71 4.42 3.93 -7.55
C LYS A 71 5.55 3.85 -6.51
N ARG A 72 5.25 4.08 -5.24
CA ARG A 72 6.24 4.04 -4.16
C ARG A 72 6.85 2.65 -3.97
N ILE A 73 6.05 1.58 -4.10
CA ILE A 73 6.56 0.21 -4.06
C ILE A 73 7.55 -0.03 -5.21
N LYS A 74 7.21 0.38 -6.43
CA LYS A 74 8.08 0.27 -7.60
C LYS A 74 9.39 1.03 -7.40
N ASP A 75 9.33 2.26 -6.91
CA ASP A 75 10.50 3.09 -6.63
C ASP A 75 11.40 2.42 -5.56
N MET A 76 10.80 1.88 -4.50
CA MET A 76 11.50 1.15 -3.44
C MET A 76 12.22 -0.10 -3.99
N ASP A 77 11.55 -0.90 -4.80
CA ASP A 77 12.13 -2.10 -5.40
C ASP A 77 13.33 -1.75 -6.30
N GLN A 78 13.25 -0.65 -7.04
CA GLN A 78 14.36 -0.19 -7.87
C GLN A 78 15.56 0.26 -7.02
N VAL A 79 15.32 1.04 -5.98
CA VAL A 79 16.38 1.49 -5.06
C VAL A 79 17.05 0.30 -4.39
N ALA A 80 16.28 -0.71 -3.97
CA ALA A 80 16.83 -1.93 -3.37
C ALA A 80 17.68 -2.72 -4.37
N THR A 81 17.21 -2.88 -5.59
CA THR A 81 17.95 -3.57 -6.65
C THR A 81 19.30 -2.90 -6.90
N ASP A 82 19.32 -1.58 -7.00
CA ASP A 82 20.55 -0.80 -7.23
C ASP A 82 21.52 -0.91 -6.04
N LEU A 83 21.01 -0.83 -4.82
CA LEU A 83 21.82 -0.98 -3.61
C LEU A 83 22.48 -2.37 -3.55
N PHE A 84 21.71 -3.41 -3.77
CA PHE A 84 22.21 -4.79 -3.65
C PHE A 84 23.23 -5.12 -4.75
N ALA A 85 23.02 -4.63 -5.97
CA ALA A 85 23.97 -4.80 -7.07
C ALA A 85 25.30 -4.10 -6.78
N GLU A 86 25.26 -2.88 -6.25
CA GLU A 86 26.47 -2.14 -5.89
C GLU A 86 27.20 -2.79 -4.72
N TRP A 87 26.48 -3.19 -3.69
CA TRP A 87 27.07 -3.88 -2.54
C TRP A 87 27.77 -5.18 -2.96
N ASP A 88 27.15 -5.99 -3.82
CA ASP A 88 27.76 -7.22 -4.34
C ASP A 88 29.05 -6.93 -5.15
N LYS A 89 29.02 -5.88 -5.99
CA LYS A 89 30.19 -5.44 -6.75
C LYS A 89 31.32 -4.98 -5.81
N GLU A 90 31.03 -4.22 -4.78
CA GLU A 90 32.02 -3.74 -3.81
C GLU A 90 32.67 -4.89 -3.04
N ILE A 91 31.88 -5.91 -2.64
CA ILE A 91 32.41 -7.12 -2.01
C ILE A 91 33.44 -7.80 -2.92
N GLY A 92 33.21 -7.83 -4.23
CA GLY A 92 34.15 -8.38 -5.22
C GLY A 92 35.49 -7.67 -5.28
N THR A 93 35.59 -6.45 -4.78
CA THR A 93 36.84 -5.66 -4.72
C THR A 93 37.60 -5.81 -3.40
N MET A 94 37.00 -6.46 -2.39
CA MET A 94 37.61 -6.60 -1.08
C MET A 94 38.79 -7.58 -1.11
N GLN A 95 39.91 -7.16 -0.56
CA GLN A 95 41.13 -8.00 -0.46
C GLN A 95 41.10 -8.91 0.78
N ASN A 96 40.43 -8.50 1.85
CA ASN A 96 40.28 -9.28 3.06
C ASN A 96 39.15 -10.30 2.90
N SER A 97 39.48 -11.58 2.79
CA SER A 97 38.51 -12.66 2.55
C SER A 97 37.50 -12.83 3.70
N GLY A 98 37.92 -12.60 4.94
CA GLY A 98 37.05 -12.66 6.12
C GLY A 98 35.97 -11.57 6.10
N LEU A 99 36.36 -10.33 5.81
CA LEU A 99 35.44 -9.21 5.68
C LEU A 99 34.52 -9.38 4.47
N ALA A 100 35.04 -9.88 3.36
CA ALA A 100 34.22 -10.17 2.17
C ALA A 100 33.15 -11.24 2.45
N SER A 101 33.53 -12.30 3.16
CA SER A 101 32.60 -13.36 3.56
C SER A 101 31.51 -12.85 4.52
N ASP A 102 31.88 -12.07 5.54
CA ASP A 102 30.90 -11.47 6.46
C ASP A 102 29.95 -10.50 5.73
N SER A 103 30.47 -9.71 4.82
CA SER A 103 29.66 -8.78 4.03
C SER A 103 28.69 -9.52 3.09
N ARG A 104 29.08 -10.62 2.47
CA ARG A 104 28.17 -11.48 1.67
C ARG A 104 27.06 -12.04 2.51
N ARG A 105 27.34 -12.50 3.72
CA ARG A 105 26.32 -13.01 4.63
C ARG A 105 25.31 -11.90 4.97
N LYS A 106 25.78 -10.73 5.33
CA LYS A 106 24.92 -9.56 5.62
C LYS A 106 24.08 -9.12 4.42
N LEU A 107 24.66 -9.12 3.23
CA LEU A 107 23.93 -8.83 1.99
C LEU A 107 22.83 -9.86 1.76
N SER A 108 23.13 -11.16 1.90
CA SER A 108 22.14 -12.23 1.74
C SER A 108 20.99 -12.11 2.74
N GLU A 109 21.30 -11.84 4.01
CA GLU A 109 20.29 -11.62 5.05
C GLU A 109 19.41 -10.40 4.75
N THR A 110 20.00 -9.31 4.30
CA THR A 110 19.27 -8.08 3.95
C THR A 110 18.37 -8.30 2.74
N LYS A 111 18.87 -8.96 1.69
CA LYS A 111 18.06 -9.34 0.51
C LYS A 111 16.86 -10.18 0.91
N SER A 112 17.05 -11.16 1.79
CA SER A 112 15.98 -12.05 2.24
C SER A 112 14.89 -11.28 3.02
N ARG A 113 15.29 -10.42 3.94
CA ARG A 113 14.36 -9.56 4.69
C ARG A 113 13.61 -8.59 3.79
N PHE A 114 14.31 -7.98 2.83
CA PHE A 114 13.70 -7.10 1.85
C PHE A 114 12.71 -7.83 0.94
N ALA A 115 13.03 -9.03 0.48
CA ALA A 115 12.13 -9.85 -0.34
C ALA A 115 10.81 -10.14 0.40
N GLY A 116 10.85 -10.44 1.70
CA GLY A 116 9.67 -10.61 2.53
C GLY A 116 8.82 -9.34 2.61
N LEU A 117 9.44 -8.20 2.88
CA LEU A 117 8.77 -6.90 2.92
C LEU A 117 8.14 -6.56 1.55
N SER A 118 8.91 -6.65 0.48
CA SER A 118 8.41 -6.35 -0.87
C SER A 118 7.24 -7.24 -1.26
N SER A 119 7.31 -8.55 -0.99
CA SER A 119 6.23 -9.49 -1.25
C SER A 119 4.93 -9.11 -0.52
N ASN A 120 5.02 -8.73 0.74
CA ASN A 120 3.86 -8.34 1.53
C ASN A 120 3.27 -7.01 1.08
N LEU A 121 4.10 -6.04 0.71
CA LEU A 121 3.67 -4.77 0.15
C LEU A 121 2.95 -4.96 -1.19
N HIS A 122 3.49 -5.78 -2.08
CA HIS A 122 2.83 -6.12 -3.36
C HIS A 122 1.51 -6.85 -3.15
N SER A 123 1.43 -7.75 -2.17
CA SER A 123 0.18 -8.46 -1.84
C SER A 123 -0.88 -7.51 -1.30
N ALA A 124 -0.52 -6.57 -0.43
CA ALA A 124 -1.43 -5.56 0.08
C ALA A 124 -1.94 -4.64 -1.05
N GLU A 125 -1.04 -4.19 -1.92
CA GLU A 125 -1.42 -3.37 -3.09
C GLU A 125 -2.38 -4.12 -4.03
N ALA A 126 -2.08 -5.38 -4.34
CA ALA A 126 -2.94 -6.21 -5.19
C ALA A 126 -4.35 -6.39 -4.61
N THR A 127 -4.50 -6.40 -3.28
CA THR A 127 -5.79 -6.51 -2.60
C THR A 127 -6.63 -5.23 -2.73
N MET A 128 -6.01 -4.08 -3.02
CA MET A 128 -6.74 -2.82 -3.24
C MET A 128 -7.60 -2.85 -4.50
N GLU A 129 -7.16 -3.52 -5.55
CA GLU A 129 -7.82 -3.51 -6.86
C GLU A 129 -9.25 -4.09 -6.83
N PRO A 130 -9.52 -5.27 -6.25
CA PRO A 130 -10.89 -5.78 -6.12
C PRO A 130 -11.80 -4.88 -5.31
N VAL A 131 -11.28 -4.23 -4.25
CA VAL A 131 -12.04 -3.27 -3.45
C VAL A 131 -12.39 -2.03 -4.25
N LEU A 132 -11.43 -1.48 -4.99
CA LEU A 132 -11.65 -0.34 -5.88
C LEU A 132 -12.69 -0.66 -6.96
N THR A 133 -12.64 -1.85 -7.56
CA THR A 133 -13.64 -2.30 -8.53
C THR A 133 -15.03 -2.32 -7.92
N SER A 134 -15.20 -2.88 -6.73
CA SER A 134 -16.48 -2.92 -6.04
C SER A 134 -17.00 -1.52 -5.67
N LEU A 135 -16.13 -0.65 -5.17
CA LEU A 135 -16.49 0.75 -4.88
C LEU A 135 -16.91 1.51 -6.15
N ARG A 136 -16.17 1.32 -7.23
CA ARG A 136 -16.47 1.91 -8.54
C ARG A 136 -17.84 1.49 -9.04
N ASP A 137 -18.16 0.20 -8.94
CA ASP A 137 -19.46 -0.33 -9.37
C ASP A 137 -20.61 0.30 -8.57
N HIS A 138 -20.45 0.50 -7.27
CA HIS A 138 -21.42 1.19 -6.43
C HIS A 138 -21.60 2.65 -6.89
N VAL A 139 -20.51 3.37 -7.13
CA VAL A 139 -20.56 4.75 -7.61
C VAL A 139 -21.24 4.84 -8.99
N LEU A 140 -20.89 3.96 -9.92
CA LEU A 140 -21.49 3.93 -11.26
C LEU A 140 -22.97 3.58 -11.22
N TYR A 141 -23.38 2.62 -10.39
CA TYR A 141 -24.77 2.26 -10.22
C TYR A 141 -25.59 3.43 -9.67
N LEU A 142 -25.13 4.08 -8.62
CA LEU A 142 -25.78 5.25 -8.04
C LEU A 142 -25.83 6.45 -8.99
N LYS A 143 -24.82 6.63 -9.82
CA LYS A 143 -24.80 7.72 -10.81
C LYS A 143 -26.06 7.76 -11.68
N HIS A 144 -26.59 6.61 -12.05
CA HIS A 144 -27.75 6.48 -12.91
C HIS A 144 -29.04 6.07 -12.18
N ASN A 145 -28.94 5.68 -10.91
CA ASN A 145 -30.04 5.16 -10.11
C ASN A 145 -30.08 5.82 -8.73
N LEU A 146 -30.21 7.12 -8.69
CA LEU A 146 -30.15 7.87 -7.43
C LEU A 146 -31.54 7.91 -6.75
N ASN A 147 -31.97 6.77 -6.20
CA ASN A 147 -33.25 6.59 -5.54
C ASN A 147 -33.19 5.54 -4.41
N ALA A 148 -34.24 5.50 -3.58
CA ALA A 148 -34.30 4.60 -2.44
C ALA A 148 -34.21 3.10 -2.81
N SER A 149 -34.78 2.71 -3.95
CA SER A 149 -34.72 1.33 -4.46
C SER A 149 -33.29 0.90 -4.77
N ALA A 150 -32.50 1.78 -5.39
CA ALA A 150 -31.09 1.54 -5.69
C ALA A 150 -30.28 1.35 -4.41
N ILE A 151 -30.53 2.16 -3.37
CA ILE A 151 -29.85 2.01 -2.07
C ILE A 151 -30.18 0.66 -1.45
N GLY A 152 -31.44 0.21 -1.53
CA GLY A 152 -31.85 -1.11 -1.07
C GLY A 152 -31.09 -2.25 -1.76
N SER A 153 -30.90 -2.14 -3.07
CA SER A 153 -30.13 -3.11 -3.85
C SER A 153 -28.65 -3.14 -3.43
N LEU A 154 -28.03 -1.97 -3.25
CA LEU A 154 -26.63 -1.88 -2.82
C LEU A 154 -26.41 -2.35 -1.39
N ARG A 155 -27.40 -2.19 -0.51
CA ARG A 155 -27.33 -2.65 0.88
C ARG A 155 -27.10 -4.16 0.96
N ASN A 156 -27.67 -4.92 0.04
CA ASN A 156 -27.50 -6.38 -0.02
C ASN A 156 -26.06 -6.77 -0.37
N GLU A 157 -25.33 -5.93 -1.11
CA GLU A 157 -23.93 -6.12 -1.46
C GLU A 157 -22.96 -5.57 -0.40
N GLY A 158 -23.47 -4.74 0.51
CA GLY A 158 -22.65 -3.96 1.45
C GLY A 158 -21.84 -4.79 2.43
N ALA A 159 -22.34 -5.96 2.84
CA ALA A 159 -21.61 -6.85 3.75
C ALA A 159 -20.31 -7.39 3.11
N ASN A 160 -20.34 -7.69 1.82
CA ASN A 160 -19.18 -8.21 1.09
C ASN A 160 -18.09 -7.18 0.95
N ILE A 161 -18.47 -5.95 0.60
CA ILE A 161 -17.49 -4.85 0.43
C ILE A 161 -16.88 -4.43 1.78
N GLN A 162 -17.66 -4.45 2.85
CA GLN A 162 -17.14 -4.21 4.20
C GLN A 162 -16.09 -5.23 4.59
N LEU A 163 -16.38 -6.53 4.39
CA LEU A 163 -15.42 -7.60 4.68
C LEU A 163 -14.13 -7.46 3.85
N SER A 164 -14.26 -7.08 2.59
CA SER A 164 -13.11 -6.88 1.70
C SER A 164 -12.24 -5.71 2.17
N ILE A 165 -12.84 -4.60 2.60
CA ILE A 165 -12.12 -3.46 3.15
C ILE A 165 -11.46 -3.82 4.49
N ASP A 166 -12.15 -4.52 5.37
CA ASP A 166 -11.59 -4.94 6.66
C ASP A 166 -10.35 -5.84 6.47
N ARG A 167 -10.41 -6.78 5.53
CA ARG A 167 -9.26 -7.64 5.17
C ARG A 167 -8.11 -6.83 4.59
N LEU A 168 -8.41 -5.89 3.70
CA LEU A 168 -7.40 -5.00 3.12
C LEU A 168 -6.67 -4.21 4.23
N ILE A 169 -7.39 -3.63 5.17
CA ILE A 169 -6.83 -2.86 6.27
C ILE A 169 -5.93 -3.73 7.17
N ILE A 170 -6.35 -4.94 7.48
CA ILE A 170 -5.53 -5.89 8.26
C ILE A 170 -4.22 -6.19 7.50
N GLN A 171 -4.29 -6.46 6.22
CA GLN A 171 -3.12 -6.74 5.40
C GLN A 171 -2.17 -5.54 5.28
N MET A 172 -2.71 -4.33 5.11
CA MET A 172 -1.93 -3.09 5.10
C MET A 172 -1.24 -2.83 6.43
N ASN A 173 -1.93 -3.03 7.56
CA ASN A 173 -1.33 -2.89 8.89
C ASN A 173 -0.18 -3.90 9.09
N GLY A 174 -0.30 -5.11 8.57
CA GLY A 174 0.77 -6.10 8.57
C GLY A 174 1.98 -5.63 7.76
N SER A 175 1.77 -5.10 6.57
CA SER A 175 2.85 -4.55 5.72
C SER A 175 3.54 -3.35 6.38
N ILE A 176 2.78 -2.46 7.03
CA ILE A 176 3.32 -1.32 7.77
C ILE A 176 4.20 -1.79 8.92
N ALA A 177 3.77 -2.80 9.68
CA ALA A 177 4.56 -3.38 10.78
C ALA A 177 5.87 -4.01 10.27
N GLU A 178 5.83 -4.68 9.13
CA GLU A 178 7.03 -5.24 8.49
C GLU A 178 7.98 -4.16 7.97
N ALA A 179 7.45 -3.08 7.41
CA ALA A 179 8.25 -1.92 7.01
C ALA A 179 8.98 -1.33 8.22
N ASP A 180 8.30 -1.16 9.36
CA ASP A 180 8.91 -0.69 10.60
C ASP A 180 10.00 -1.64 11.12
N ALA A 181 9.76 -2.95 11.06
CA ALA A 181 10.74 -3.97 11.45
C ALA A 181 11.97 -3.97 10.53
N PHE A 182 11.76 -3.84 9.21
CA PHE A 182 12.85 -3.77 8.24
C PHE A 182 13.72 -2.52 8.46
N LEU A 183 13.11 -1.35 8.70
CA LEU A 183 13.82 -0.10 8.98
C LEU A 183 14.76 -0.22 10.17
N LYS A 184 14.38 -0.96 11.21
CA LYS A 184 15.25 -1.22 12.38
C LYS A 184 16.49 -2.03 12.01
N THR A 185 16.44 -2.88 10.99
CA THR A 185 17.57 -3.69 10.55
C THR A 185 18.60 -2.91 9.72
N LEU A 186 18.23 -1.72 9.23
CA LEU A 186 19.10 -0.85 8.43
C LEU A 186 19.86 0.20 9.25
N ASN A 187 19.64 0.25 10.57
CA ASN A 187 20.34 1.18 11.47
C ASN A 187 21.71 0.66 11.92
#